data_7784aa0c68d4b2fe3e70d8e59a95be34
#
_entry.id   7784aa0c68d4b2fe3e70d8e59a95be34
#
_cell.length_a   1.000
_cell.length_b   1.000
_cell.length_c   1.000
_cell.angle_alpha   90.00
_cell.angle_beta   90.00
_cell.angle_gamma   90.00
#
_symmetry.space_group_name_H-M   'P 1'
#
loop_
_entity.id
_entity.type
_entity.pdbx_description
1 polymer ?
#
loop_
_entity_poly.entity_id
_entity_poly.type
_entity_poly.pdbx_seq_one_letter_code
_entity_poly.pdbx_strand_id
1 'polypeptide(L)'
;MLKTKKALLKHLQQDVYCHLGVSQIAGIGVFALRQIPKGINPLRSWLSNKEISITLDELNKLPTPVRKHIHMFCFVDAKKNKVDVPVYGMNASNISVYLNHSKKPSLKFTKVGELISLRKIDAGEELTIDYDKTFGEKHDFKWRAVGAKER
;
A
#
# COMPACT_ATOMS: atom_id res chain seq x y z
N MET A 1 9.06 -11.66 18.83
CA MET A 1 9.20 -10.63 19.86
C MET A 1 7.82 -10.36 20.45
N LEU A 2 7.64 -10.59 21.73
CA LEU A 2 6.39 -10.27 22.42
C LEU A 2 6.17 -8.74 22.39
N LYS A 3 5.07 -8.31 21.81
CA LYS A 3 4.68 -6.90 21.77
C LYS A 3 3.99 -6.53 23.08
N THR A 4 4.56 -5.59 23.82
CA THR A 4 4.05 -5.15 25.12
C THR A 4 3.07 -3.99 25.00
N LYS A 5 2.22 -3.76 26.02
CA LYS A 5 1.35 -2.57 26.11
C LYS A 5 2.16 -1.28 25.99
N LYS A 6 3.33 -1.18 26.62
CA LYS A 6 4.23 -0.01 26.53
C LYS A 6 4.69 0.24 25.10
N ALA A 7 5.08 -0.81 24.38
CA ALA A 7 5.51 -0.69 22.99
C ALA A 7 4.34 -0.29 22.08
N LEU A 8 3.12 -0.83 22.32
CA LEU A 8 1.92 -0.41 21.59
C LEU A 8 1.60 1.06 21.81
N LEU A 9 1.61 1.53 23.05
CA LEU A 9 1.36 2.95 23.35
C LEU A 9 2.39 3.88 22.67
N LYS A 10 3.65 3.47 22.65
CA LYS A 10 4.70 4.21 21.92
C LYS A 10 4.39 4.27 20.42
N HIS A 11 4.03 3.15 19.81
CA HIS A 11 3.62 3.11 18.39
C HIS A 11 2.42 4.03 18.12
N LEU A 12 1.37 3.96 18.93
CA LEU A 12 0.18 4.82 18.77
C LEU A 12 0.51 6.32 18.87
N GLN A 13 1.44 6.69 19.71
CA GLN A 13 1.86 8.09 19.87
C GLN A 13 2.76 8.57 18.71
N GLN A 14 3.67 7.73 18.25
CA GLN A 14 4.77 8.13 17.37
C GLN A 14 4.56 7.78 15.91
N ASP A 15 3.91 6.65 15.60
CA ASP A 15 3.90 6.08 14.26
C ASP A 15 2.55 6.19 13.54
N VAL A 16 1.47 6.55 14.24
CA VAL A 16 0.15 6.67 13.63
C VAL A 16 -0.02 8.07 13.01
N TYR A 17 0.12 8.13 11.70
CA TYR A 17 0.04 9.36 10.90
C TYR A 17 -1.12 9.38 9.92
N CYS A 18 -1.72 8.23 9.61
CA CYS A 18 -2.63 8.11 8.47
C CYS A 18 -3.90 7.34 8.81
N HIS A 19 -4.93 7.57 8.00
CA HIS A 19 -6.18 6.82 7.96
C HIS A 19 -6.64 6.58 6.52
N LEU A 20 -7.60 5.71 6.34
CA LEU A 20 -8.29 5.51 5.07
C LEU A 20 -9.45 6.49 4.92
N GLY A 21 -9.69 6.95 3.69
CA GLY A 21 -10.80 7.83 3.35
C GLY A 21 -11.19 7.70 1.88
N VAL A 22 -12.28 8.36 1.49
CA VAL A 22 -12.72 8.41 0.09
C VAL A 22 -11.79 9.31 -0.70
N SER A 23 -11.21 8.79 -1.78
CA SER A 23 -10.25 9.48 -2.63
C SER A 23 -10.93 10.20 -3.79
N GLN A 24 -10.42 11.39 -4.13
CA GLN A 24 -10.77 12.07 -5.38
C GLN A 24 -10.02 11.48 -6.59
N ILE A 25 -8.98 10.69 -6.35
CA ILE A 25 -8.18 10.04 -7.41
C ILE A 25 -8.86 8.74 -7.83
N ALA A 26 -9.04 7.81 -6.89
CA ALA A 26 -9.71 6.53 -7.14
C ALA A 26 -10.13 5.85 -5.82
N GLY A 27 -11.39 5.49 -5.70
CA GLY A 27 -11.94 4.68 -4.62
C GLY A 27 -11.56 5.15 -3.22
N ILE A 28 -10.76 4.34 -2.51
CA ILE A 28 -10.23 4.62 -1.18
C ILE A 28 -8.77 5.05 -1.32
N GLY A 29 -8.39 6.05 -0.54
CA GLY A 29 -7.03 6.55 -0.43
C GLY A 29 -6.53 6.60 1.01
N VAL A 30 -5.27 6.96 1.17
CA VAL A 30 -4.60 7.13 2.46
C VAL A 30 -4.42 8.62 2.71
N PHE A 31 -4.88 9.09 3.85
CA PHE A 31 -4.89 10.52 4.22
C PHE A 31 -4.10 10.78 5.50
N ALA A 32 -3.43 11.92 5.56
CA ALA A 32 -2.71 12.35 6.75
C ALA A 32 -3.68 12.76 7.86
N LEU A 33 -3.59 12.12 9.04
CA LEU A 33 -4.28 12.51 10.29
C LEU A 33 -3.67 13.76 10.90
N ARG A 34 -2.36 13.92 10.73
CA ARG A 34 -1.55 15.00 11.26
C ARG A 34 -0.42 15.32 10.30
N GLN A 35 0.24 16.44 10.47
CA GLN A 35 1.40 16.80 9.65
C GLN A 35 2.47 15.71 9.70
N ILE A 36 2.98 15.35 8.52
CA ILE A 36 4.02 14.34 8.32
C ILE A 36 5.30 15.06 7.93
N PRO A 37 6.40 14.97 8.70
CA PRO A 37 7.69 15.51 8.32
C PRO A 37 8.25 14.83 7.07
N LYS A 38 9.12 15.52 6.34
CA LYS A 38 9.91 14.91 5.26
C LYS A 38 10.85 13.85 5.82
N GLY A 39 11.04 12.76 5.08
CA GLY A 39 12.08 11.76 5.36
C GLY A 39 11.68 10.67 6.34
N ILE A 40 10.40 10.62 6.77
CA ILE A 40 9.93 9.55 7.66
C ILE A 40 9.04 8.55 6.93
N ASN A 41 8.88 7.35 7.50
CA ASN A 41 7.89 6.37 7.08
C ASN A 41 6.58 6.61 7.85
N PRO A 42 5.54 7.21 7.21
CA PRO A 42 4.28 7.52 7.88
C PRO A 42 3.35 6.31 8.04
N LEU A 43 3.70 5.19 7.41
CA LEU A 43 2.91 3.95 7.39
C LEU A 43 3.67 2.78 8.03
N ARG A 44 4.56 3.09 8.98
CA ARG A 44 5.31 2.06 9.70
C ARG A 44 4.35 1.07 10.37
N SER A 45 4.39 -0.17 9.89
CA SER A 45 3.50 -1.22 10.39
C SER A 45 3.89 -1.68 11.79
N TRP A 46 2.89 -1.91 12.62
CA TRP A 46 3.03 -2.65 13.87
C TRP A 46 3.19 -4.16 13.62
N LEU A 47 2.64 -4.65 12.52
CA LEU A 47 2.80 -6.02 12.05
C LEU A 47 4.05 -6.15 11.18
N SER A 48 4.48 -7.39 10.96
CA SER A 48 5.54 -7.67 9.98
C SER A 48 5.10 -7.32 8.57
N ASN A 49 5.98 -6.70 7.79
CA ASN A 49 5.79 -6.50 6.35
C ASN A 49 6.33 -7.66 5.51
N LYS A 50 6.60 -8.82 6.13
CA LYS A 50 7.03 -10.01 5.41
C LYS A 50 5.95 -10.50 4.47
N GLU A 51 6.40 -11.00 3.34
CA GLU A 51 5.58 -11.60 2.29
C GLU A 51 5.99 -13.05 2.06
N ILE A 52 5.05 -13.83 1.54
CA ILE A 52 5.29 -15.19 1.08
C ILE A 52 5.03 -15.20 -0.42
N SER A 53 6.03 -15.65 -1.18
CA SER A 53 5.88 -15.84 -2.63
C SER A 53 5.09 -17.11 -2.91
N ILE A 54 4.05 -16.99 -3.72
CA ILE A 54 3.38 -18.13 -4.36
C ILE A 54 3.56 -18.05 -5.87
N THR A 55 3.52 -19.19 -6.55
CA THR A 55 3.63 -19.24 -8.01
C THR A 55 2.33 -18.80 -8.67
N LEU A 56 2.39 -18.43 -9.96
CA LEU A 56 1.19 -18.12 -10.73
C LEU A 56 0.28 -19.33 -10.88
N ASP A 57 0.83 -20.55 -10.90
CA ASP A 57 0.03 -21.80 -10.93
C ASP A 57 -0.74 -21.99 -9.62
N GLU A 58 -0.12 -21.73 -8.47
CA GLU A 58 -0.81 -21.74 -7.17
C GLU A 58 -1.88 -20.65 -7.10
N LEU A 59 -1.56 -19.43 -7.56
CA LEU A 59 -2.52 -18.35 -7.67
C LEU A 59 -3.74 -18.76 -8.53
N ASN A 60 -3.49 -19.41 -9.68
CA ASN A 60 -4.55 -19.83 -10.62
C ASN A 60 -5.49 -20.90 -10.06
N LYS A 61 -5.11 -21.63 -9.04
CA LYS A 61 -5.96 -22.60 -8.34
C LYS A 61 -6.91 -21.97 -7.32
N LEU A 62 -6.70 -20.70 -6.97
CA LEU A 62 -7.56 -19.98 -6.04
C LEU A 62 -8.91 -19.60 -6.68
N PRO A 63 -9.98 -19.41 -5.89
CA PRO A 63 -11.25 -18.91 -6.39
C PRO A 63 -11.10 -17.62 -7.20
N THR A 64 -11.81 -17.48 -8.31
CA THR A 64 -11.69 -16.32 -9.21
C THR A 64 -11.82 -14.96 -8.51
N PRO A 65 -12.77 -14.73 -7.58
CA PRO A 65 -12.83 -13.46 -6.85
C PRO A 65 -11.60 -13.18 -6.02
N VAL A 66 -11.02 -14.21 -5.39
CA VAL A 66 -9.79 -14.09 -4.57
C VAL A 66 -8.59 -13.75 -5.44
N ARG A 67 -8.44 -14.41 -6.61
CA ARG A 67 -7.38 -14.07 -7.57
C ARG A 67 -7.45 -12.61 -8.01
N LYS A 68 -8.65 -12.13 -8.36
CA LYS A 68 -8.87 -10.73 -8.75
C LYS A 68 -8.48 -9.77 -7.63
N HIS A 69 -8.81 -10.10 -6.40
CA HIS A 69 -8.45 -9.30 -5.23
C HIS A 69 -6.93 -9.26 -5.02
N ILE A 70 -6.24 -10.40 -5.15
CA ILE A 70 -4.77 -10.47 -5.06
C ILE A 70 -4.12 -9.65 -6.18
N HIS A 71 -4.58 -9.77 -7.43
CA HIS A 71 -4.08 -8.96 -8.55
C HIS A 71 -4.27 -7.45 -8.35
N MET A 72 -5.30 -7.05 -7.59
CA MET A 72 -5.57 -5.64 -7.31
C MET A 72 -4.58 -5.04 -6.30
N PHE A 73 -4.16 -5.81 -5.30
CA PHE A 73 -3.42 -5.30 -4.15
C PHE A 73 -1.99 -5.85 -4.01
N CYS A 74 -1.62 -6.91 -4.71
CA CYS A 74 -0.31 -7.51 -4.64
C CYS A 74 0.44 -7.34 -5.96
N PHE A 75 1.77 -7.20 -5.86
CA PHE A 75 2.62 -7.15 -7.05
C PHE A 75 2.76 -8.55 -7.64
N VAL A 76 2.38 -8.69 -8.91
CA VAL A 76 2.52 -9.93 -9.69
C VAL A 76 3.72 -9.79 -10.61
N ASP A 77 4.77 -10.55 -10.34
CA ASP A 77 5.96 -10.63 -11.19
C ASP A 77 5.82 -11.81 -12.17
N ALA A 78 5.26 -11.54 -13.35
CA ALA A 78 5.08 -12.56 -14.37
C ALA A 78 6.41 -13.12 -14.89
N LYS A 79 7.49 -12.31 -14.91
CA LYS A 79 8.80 -12.75 -15.36
C LYS A 79 9.43 -13.78 -14.42
N LYS A 80 9.18 -13.63 -13.13
CA LYS A 80 9.65 -14.56 -12.08
C LYS A 80 8.63 -15.62 -11.70
N ASN A 81 7.49 -15.67 -12.40
CA ASN A 81 6.40 -16.62 -12.13
C ASN A 81 5.93 -16.60 -10.66
N LYS A 82 5.80 -15.43 -10.08
CA LYS A 82 5.41 -15.29 -8.67
C LYS A 82 4.52 -14.10 -8.38
N VAL A 83 3.82 -14.20 -7.26
CA VAL A 83 3.19 -13.07 -6.58
C VAL A 83 3.55 -13.13 -5.10
N ASP A 84 3.87 -11.97 -4.54
CA ASP A 84 4.23 -11.83 -3.13
C ASP A 84 2.98 -11.40 -2.34
N VAL A 85 2.54 -12.25 -1.41
CA VAL A 85 1.34 -12.07 -0.60
C VAL A 85 1.75 -11.81 0.85
N PRO A 86 1.14 -10.84 1.55
CA PRO A 86 1.44 -10.60 2.97
C PRO A 86 1.32 -11.87 3.82
N VAL A 87 2.28 -12.08 4.72
CA VAL A 87 2.34 -13.30 5.57
C VAL A 87 1.08 -13.52 6.41
N TYR A 88 0.32 -12.46 6.69
CA TYR A 88 -0.95 -12.52 7.42
C TYR A 88 -2.18 -12.70 6.50
N GLY A 89 -1.95 -12.92 5.21
CA GLY A 89 -3.02 -13.01 4.21
C GLY A 89 -3.66 -11.65 3.89
N MET A 90 -4.81 -11.70 3.21
CA MET A 90 -5.43 -10.49 2.66
C MET A 90 -6.35 -9.76 3.65
N ASN A 91 -6.70 -10.36 4.78
CA ASN A 91 -7.60 -9.75 5.77
C ASN A 91 -6.87 -8.82 6.76
N ALA A 92 -5.54 -8.81 6.75
CA ALA A 92 -4.70 -7.99 7.64
C ALA A 92 -3.63 -7.21 6.88
N SER A 93 -3.96 -6.74 5.67
CA SER A 93 -3.04 -5.96 4.83
C SER A 93 -2.72 -4.60 5.45
N ASN A 94 -1.48 -4.13 5.22
CA ASN A 94 -1.09 -2.76 5.56
C ASN A 94 -1.90 -1.77 4.72
N ILE A 95 -2.28 -0.65 5.32
CA ILE A 95 -3.04 0.40 4.61
C ILE A 95 -2.28 1.01 3.42
N SER A 96 -0.97 0.80 3.31
CA SER A 96 -0.16 1.21 2.15
C SER A 96 -0.65 0.64 0.82
N VAL A 97 -1.38 -0.48 0.82
CA VAL A 97 -1.97 -1.05 -0.40
C VAL A 97 -3.06 -0.16 -1.02
N TYR A 98 -3.57 0.83 -0.27
CA TYR A 98 -4.54 1.82 -0.74
C TYR A 98 -3.91 3.13 -1.22
N LEU A 99 -2.58 3.24 -1.25
CA LEU A 99 -1.91 4.41 -1.81
C LEU A 99 -2.25 4.55 -3.30
N ASN A 100 -2.83 5.68 -3.67
CA ASN A 100 -3.15 5.98 -5.05
C ASN A 100 -1.94 6.52 -5.82
N HIS A 101 -2.05 6.53 -7.16
CA HIS A 101 -1.00 7.02 -8.03
C HIS A 101 -1.03 8.53 -8.18
N SER A 102 0.16 9.12 -8.25
CA SER A 102 0.37 10.49 -8.73
C SER A 102 1.72 10.61 -9.42
N LYS A 103 1.78 11.41 -10.49
CA LYS A 103 3.05 11.83 -11.11
C LYS A 103 3.84 12.82 -10.25
N LYS A 104 3.17 13.43 -9.25
CA LYS A 104 3.78 14.27 -8.22
C LYS A 104 3.57 13.63 -6.85
N PRO A 105 4.21 12.47 -6.58
CA PRO A 105 3.94 11.68 -5.39
C PRO A 105 4.43 12.39 -4.13
N SER A 106 3.76 12.12 -3.00
CA SER A 106 4.23 12.55 -1.68
C SER A 106 5.15 11.53 -1.01
N LEU A 107 5.10 10.27 -1.45
CA LEU A 107 5.90 9.16 -0.93
C LEU A 107 6.66 8.44 -2.04
N LYS A 108 7.71 7.72 -1.64
CA LYS A 108 8.38 6.72 -2.49
C LYS A 108 8.80 5.50 -1.67
N PHE A 109 9.01 4.38 -2.34
CA PHE A 109 9.74 3.26 -1.76
C PHE A 109 11.25 3.47 -1.88
N THR A 110 11.97 3.15 -0.81
CA THR A 110 13.44 3.06 -0.82
C THR A 110 13.89 1.77 -1.51
N LYS A 111 15.20 1.63 -1.77
CA LYS A 111 15.78 0.41 -2.34
C LYS A 111 15.57 -0.84 -1.48
N VAL A 112 15.34 -0.65 -0.17
CA VAL A 112 15.06 -1.73 0.78
C VAL A 112 13.56 -1.96 1.02
N GLY A 113 12.69 -1.32 0.23
CA GLY A 113 11.24 -1.51 0.29
C GLY A 113 10.53 -0.74 1.40
N GLU A 114 11.19 0.20 2.06
CA GLU A 114 10.55 1.08 3.04
C GLU A 114 9.92 2.30 2.36
N LEU A 115 8.76 2.73 2.83
CA LEU A 115 8.16 3.99 2.41
C LEU A 115 8.83 5.18 3.10
N ILE A 116 9.00 6.27 2.38
CA ILE A 116 9.54 7.52 2.89
C ILE A 116 8.82 8.72 2.29
N SER A 117 8.51 9.71 3.11
CA SER A 117 7.94 10.98 2.67
C SER A 117 8.97 11.84 1.93
N LEU A 118 8.61 12.31 0.75
CA LEU A 118 9.48 13.11 -0.12
C LEU A 118 9.53 14.59 0.28
N ARG A 119 8.49 15.04 0.97
CA ARG A 119 8.29 16.40 1.45
C ARG A 119 7.49 16.39 2.75
N LYS A 120 7.33 17.53 3.36
CA LYS A 120 6.30 17.76 4.38
C LYS A 120 4.91 17.50 3.74
N ILE A 121 4.02 16.81 4.45
CA ILE A 121 2.65 16.53 4.06
C ILE A 121 1.76 17.13 5.15
N ASP A 122 0.79 17.94 4.75
CA ASP A 122 -0.11 18.57 5.71
C ASP A 122 -1.26 17.64 6.12
N ALA A 123 -1.83 17.87 7.31
CA ALA A 123 -3.00 17.14 7.77
C ALA A 123 -4.15 17.24 6.76
N GLY A 124 -4.83 16.13 6.50
CA GLY A 124 -5.93 16.04 5.52
C GLY A 124 -5.49 15.81 4.08
N GLU A 125 -4.19 15.89 3.78
CA GLU A 125 -3.66 15.65 2.44
C GLU A 125 -3.66 14.15 2.11
N GLU A 126 -4.00 13.77 0.86
CA GLU A 126 -3.90 12.39 0.38
C GLU A 126 -2.44 12.03 0.07
N LEU A 127 -2.00 10.89 0.60
CA LEU A 127 -0.67 10.34 0.32
C LEU A 127 -0.71 9.52 -0.98
N THR A 128 0.30 9.74 -1.83
CA THR A 128 0.40 9.10 -3.14
C THR A 128 1.80 8.59 -3.44
N ILE A 129 1.88 7.60 -4.31
CA ILE A 129 3.14 7.08 -4.89
C ILE A 129 3.09 7.15 -6.43
N ASP A 130 4.25 7.13 -7.07
CA ASP A 130 4.33 6.95 -8.52
C ASP A 130 4.44 5.45 -8.82
N TYR A 131 3.37 4.86 -9.31
CA TYR A 131 3.32 3.43 -9.62
C TYR A 131 4.29 3.03 -10.72
N ASP A 132 4.45 3.88 -11.75
CA ASP A 132 5.33 3.55 -12.87
C ASP A 132 6.78 3.45 -12.40
N LYS A 133 7.19 4.35 -11.52
CA LYS A 133 8.54 4.31 -10.92
C LYS A 133 8.67 3.19 -9.88
N THR A 134 7.59 2.90 -9.14
CA THR A 134 7.61 1.91 -8.08
C THR A 134 7.66 0.49 -8.63
N PHE A 135 6.86 0.20 -9.67
CA PHE A 135 6.67 -1.15 -10.20
C PHE A 135 7.37 -1.39 -11.54
N GLY A 136 8.02 -0.35 -12.12
CA GLY A 136 8.77 -0.45 -13.38
C GLY A 136 7.94 -0.70 -14.62
N GLU A 137 6.63 -0.49 -14.56
CA GLU A 137 5.68 -0.70 -15.64
C GLU A 137 4.74 0.50 -15.77
N LYS A 138 4.33 0.80 -17.01
CA LYS A 138 3.26 1.77 -17.23
C LYS A 138 1.94 1.16 -16.76
N HIS A 139 1.31 1.84 -15.81
CA HIS A 139 0.00 1.41 -15.30
C HIS A 139 -1.10 2.07 -16.12
N ASP A 140 -1.90 1.24 -16.80
CA ASP A 140 -3.14 1.69 -17.40
C ASP A 140 -4.24 1.73 -16.33
N PHE A 141 -4.72 2.93 -16.02
CA PHE A 141 -5.70 3.16 -14.96
C PHE A 141 -7.12 2.72 -15.31
N LYS A 142 -7.39 2.26 -16.52
CA LYS A 142 -8.74 1.87 -16.96
C LYS A 142 -9.35 0.75 -16.12
N TRP A 143 -8.55 -0.12 -15.52
CA TRP A 143 -9.06 -1.25 -14.72
C TRP A 143 -9.33 -0.90 -13.24
N ARG A 144 -8.94 0.29 -12.76
CA ARG A 144 -9.17 0.72 -11.37
C ARG A 144 -10.58 1.19 -11.09
N ALA A 145 -11.35 1.40 -12.12
CA ALA A 145 -12.75 1.79 -12.02
C ALA A 145 -13.68 0.61 -11.78
N VAL A 146 -13.37 -0.30 -10.85
CA VAL A 146 -14.39 -1.21 -10.31
C VAL A 146 -15.29 -0.36 -9.42
N GLY A 147 -16.34 0.22 -10.04
CA GLY A 147 -17.30 1.10 -9.38
C GLY A 147 -17.35 2.54 -9.89
N ALA A 148 -16.42 3.00 -10.70
CA ALA A 148 -16.60 4.25 -11.45
C ALA A 148 -17.54 3.98 -12.62
N LYS A 149 -18.79 4.41 -12.51
CA LYS A 149 -19.67 4.53 -13.67
C LYS A 149 -18.93 5.41 -14.69
N GLU A 150 -18.74 4.89 -15.89
CA GLU A 150 -18.37 5.70 -17.04
C GLU A 150 -19.34 6.90 -17.09
N ARG A 151 -18.81 8.10 -16.96
CA ARG A 151 -19.53 9.33 -17.24
C ARG A 151 -19.14 9.81 -18.63
#